data_088960ca6fa0822bbe62157d5cd8e44e
#
_entry.id   088960ca6fa0822bbe62157d5cd8e44e
#
_cell.length_a   1.000
_cell.length_b   1.000
_cell.length_c   1.000
_cell.angle_alpha   90.00
_cell.angle_beta   90.00
_cell.angle_gamma   90.00
#
_symmetry.space_group_name_H-M   'P 1'
#
loop_
_entity.id
_entity.type
_entity.pdbx_description
1 polymer ?
#
loop_
_entity_poly.entity_id
_entity_poly.type
_entity_poly.pdbx_seq_one_letter_code
_entity_poly.pdbx_strand_id
1 'polypeptide(L)'
;MHIEASKKKVAKSDKEVFEFLTDIKNFETLMPDNIDKFEVLDENTFKFALKGMPEIVLRLKEQNPYDKVILGAASDKLPFTLTADIESLGENESEVALNFEGEFNAMMAMMIKAPITNFMGTLSNNLDKI
;
A
#
# COMPACT_ATOMS: atom_id res chain seq x y z
N MET A 1 2.05 -15.03 5.59
CA MET A 1 3.23 -14.21 5.26
C MET A 1 2.99 -12.79 5.73
N HIS A 2 3.95 -12.21 6.38
CA HIS A 2 3.86 -10.85 6.92
C HIS A 2 5.11 -10.08 6.51
N ILE A 3 4.91 -8.90 5.90
CA ILE A 3 6.01 -8.04 5.47
C ILE A 3 5.76 -6.64 6.01
N GLU A 4 6.74 -6.12 6.76
CA GLU A 4 6.68 -4.75 7.29
C GLU A 4 7.70 -3.89 6.55
N ALA A 5 7.25 -2.74 6.06
CA ALA A 5 8.17 -1.73 5.55
C ALA A 5 8.69 -0.90 6.72
N SER A 6 9.85 -0.30 6.56
CA SER A 6 10.37 0.62 7.56
C SER A 6 9.41 1.81 7.73
N LYS A 7 9.25 2.27 8.98
CA LYS A 7 8.42 3.43 9.24
C LYS A 7 9.00 4.66 8.54
N LYS A 8 8.12 5.46 7.96
CA LYS A 8 8.52 6.65 7.20
C LYS A 8 7.92 7.89 7.82
N LYS A 9 8.77 8.86 8.12
CA LYS A 9 8.32 10.18 8.56
C LYS A 9 7.94 11.01 7.35
N VAL A 10 6.80 11.68 7.44
CA VAL A 10 6.26 12.49 6.36
C VAL A 10 6.02 13.90 6.90
N ALA A 11 6.43 14.93 6.14
CA ALA A 11 6.25 16.33 6.53
C ALA A 11 4.83 16.81 6.22
N LYS A 12 3.85 16.04 6.65
CA LYS A 12 2.40 16.32 6.51
C LYS A 12 1.69 15.86 7.76
N SER A 13 0.56 16.49 8.07
CA SER A 13 -0.25 16.08 9.22
C SER A 13 -0.86 14.70 8.97
N ASP A 14 -1.30 14.05 10.04
CA ASP A 14 -2.00 12.76 9.94
C ASP A 14 -3.25 12.88 9.06
N LYS A 15 -3.97 13.99 9.16
CA LYS A 15 -5.14 14.23 8.33
C LYS A 15 -4.78 14.31 6.84
N GLU A 16 -3.74 15.05 6.50
CA GLU A 16 -3.30 15.18 5.11
C GLU A 16 -2.85 13.84 4.52
N VAL A 17 -2.13 13.05 5.31
CA VAL A 17 -1.68 11.71 4.90
C VAL A 17 -2.89 10.79 4.72
N PHE A 18 -3.82 10.82 5.66
CA PHE A 18 -5.04 10.02 5.58
C PHE A 18 -5.85 10.35 4.32
N GLU A 19 -6.06 11.64 4.05
CA GLU A 19 -6.81 12.07 2.87
C GLU A 19 -6.10 11.66 1.57
N PHE A 20 -4.77 11.71 1.56
CA PHE A 20 -4.00 11.26 0.40
C PHE A 20 -4.19 9.76 0.16
N LEU A 21 -4.05 8.95 1.22
CA LEU A 21 -4.11 7.49 1.10
C LEU A 21 -5.50 6.94 0.88
N THR A 22 -6.55 7.71 1.18
CA THR A 22 -7.93 7.28 0.92
C THR A 22 -8.41 7.62 -0.48
N ASP A 23 -7.68 8.45 -1.20
CA ASP A 23 -7.92 8.67 -2.64
C ASP A 23 -7.02 7.72 -3.41
N ILE A 24 -7.58 6.63 -3.88
CA ILE A 24 -6.79 5.55 -4.50
C ILE A 24 -6.03 5.97 -5.75
N LYS A 25 -6.45 7.04 -6.41
CA LYS A 25 -5.72 7.58 -7.57
C LYS A 25 -4.30 8.01 -7.18
N ASN A 26 -4.13 8.43 -5.94
CA ASN A 26 -2.84 8.90 -5.43
C ASN A 26 -1.82 7.77 -5.29
N PHE A 27 -2.26 6.53 -5.27
CA PHE A 27 -1.34 5.39 -5.21
C PHE A 27 -0.45 5.31 -6.45
N GLU A 28 -0.88 5.85 -7.58
CA GLU A 28 -0.03 5.90 -8.77
C GLU A 28 1.28 6.65 -8.49
N THR A 29 1.21 7.72 -7.71
CA THR A 29 2.39 8.51 -7.31
C THR A 29 3.37 7.68 -6.47
N LEU A 30 2.85 6.71 -5.72
CA LEU A 30 3.67 5.87 -4.84
C LEU A 30 4.22 4.62 -5.53
N MET A 31 3.74 4.30 -6.73
CA MET A 31 4.13 3.08 -7.42
C MET A 31 5.58 3.11 -7.87
N PRO A 32 6.26 1.93 -7.88
CA PRO A 32 7.63 1.85 -8.36
C PRO A 32 7.73 2.05 -9.88
N ASP A 33 8.93 2.37 -10.35
CA ASP A 33 9.18 2.61 -11.77
C ASP A 33 8.99 1.37 -12.64
N ASN A 34 9.07 0.18 -12.04
CA ASN A 34 8.89 -1.08 -12.76
C ASN A 34 7.42 -1.53 -12.86
N ILE A 35 6.49 -0.61 -12.64
CA ILE A 35 5.09 -0.92 -12.81
C ILE A 35 4.75 -1.00 -14.30
N ASP A 36 4.10 -2.10 -14.70
CA ASP A 36 3.66 -2.28 -16.09
C ASP A 36 2.28 -1.69 -16.34
N LYS A 37 1.45 -1.58 -15.29
CA LYS A 37 0.08 -1.17 -15.45
C LYS A 37 -0.46 -0.58 -14.15
N PHE A 38 -1.25 0.48 -14.29
CA PHE A 38 -2.03 1.05 -13.18
C PHE A 38 -3.35 1.54 -13.74
N GLU A 39 -4.46 1.07 -13.18
CA GLU A 39 -5.80 1.41 -13.64
C GLU A 39 -6.75 1.55 -12.47
N VAL A 40 -7.45 2.69 -12.42
CA VAL A 40 -8.52 2.91 -11.43
C VAL A 40 -9.79 2.32 -11.99
N LEU A 41 -10.39 1.35 -11.28
CA LEU A 41 -11.58 0.65 -11.72
C LEU A 41 -12.86 1.33 -11.21
N ASP A 42 -12.83 1.82 -9.97
CA ASP A 42 -13.94 2.60 -9.40
C ASP A 42 -13.39 3.46 -8.26
N GLU A 43 -14.24 4.10 -7.49
CA GLU A 43 -13.85 5.03 -6.42
C GLU A 43 -12.96 4.41 -5.35
N ASN A 44 -13.06 3.10 -5.15
CA ASN A 44 -12.37 2.39 -4.07
C ASN A 44 -11.49 1.26 -4.55
N THR A 45 -11.35 1.05 -5.87
CA THR A 45 -10.68 -0.11 -6.42
C THR A 45 -9.71 0.28 -7.52
N PHE A 46 -8.51 -0.24 -7.46
CA PHE A 46 -7.53 -0.05 -8.53
C PHE A 46 -6.81 -1.36 -8.83
N LYS A 47 -6.30 -1.45 -10.03
CA LYS A 47 -5.55 -2.61 -10.52
C LYS A 47 -4.15 -2.16 -10.90
N PHE A 48 -3.16 -2.95 -10.56
CA PHE A 48 -1.78 -2.68 -10.97
C PHE A 48 -1.06 -3.99 -11.24
N ALA A 49 0.02 -3.90 -12.01
CA ALA A 49 0.87 -5.04 -12.28
C ALA A 49 2.33 -4.62 -12.17
N LEU A 50 3.07 -5.35 -11.38
CA LEU A 50 4.52 -5.21 -11.32
C LEU A 50 5.12 -6.09 -12.41
N LYS A 51 6.22 -5.66 -12.99
CA LYS A 51 6.89 -6.40 -14.05
C LYS A 51 7.27 -7.80 -13.56
N GLY A 52 6.79 -8.80 -14.29
CA GLY A 52 7.03 -10.21 -13.93
C GLY A 52 6.06 -10.78 -12.91
N MET A 53 5.04 -10.02 -12.51
CA MET A 53 4.02 -10.44 -11.55
C MET A 53 2.64 -10.45 -12.19
N PRO A 54 1.71 -11.27 -11.67
CA PRO A 54 0.32 -11.19 -12.11
C PRO A 54 -0.33 -9.89 -11.70
N GLU A 55 -1.43 -9.54 -12.36
CA GLU A 55 -2.19 -8.34 -12.00
C GLU A 55 -2.78 -8.49 -10.60
N ILE A 56 -2.74 -7.39 -9.84
CA ILE A 56 -3.26 -7.33 -8.49
C ILE A 56 -4.34 -6.26 -8.44
N VAL A 57 -5.50 -6.61 -7.88
CA VAL A 57 -6.61 -5.68 -7.69
C VAL A 57 -6.76 -5.43 -6.20
N LEU A 58 -6.62 -4.18 -5.81
CA LEU A 58 -6.76 -3.74 -4.43
C LEU A 58 -8.02 -2.89 -4.27
N ARG A 59 -8.71 -3.10 -3.14
CA ARG A 59 -9.89 -2.34 -2.76
C ARG A 59 -9.69 -1.71 -1.40
N LEU A 60 -10.12 -0.46 -1.26
CA LEU A 60 -10.16 0.19 0.05
C LEU A 60 -11.23 -0.49 0.89
N LYS A 61 -10.82 -1.20 1.94
CA LYS A 61 -11.73 -2.00 2.77
C LYS A 61 -12.16 -1.31 4.04
N GLU A 62 -11.25 -0.57 4.67
CA GLU A 62 -11.53 0.05 5.95
C GLU A 62 -10.74 1.34 6.09
N GLN A 63 -11.37 2.33 6.69
CA GLN A 63 -10.76 3.64 6.97
C GLN A 63 -11.07 4.00 8.41
N ASN A 64 -10.06 4.41 9.13
CA ASN A 64 -10.22 4.93 10.47
C ASN A 64 -9.55 6.31 10.50
N PRO A 65 -10.33 7.42 10.41
CA PRO A 65 -9.73 8.76 10.36
C PRO A 65 -8.98 9.07 11.65
N TYR A 66 -7.91 9.47 11.53
CA TYR A 66 -6.74 9.80 10.72
C TYR A 66 -5.59 8.88 11.11
N ASP A 67 -5.89 7.64 11.33
CA ASP A 67 -5.13 6.67 12.08
C ASP A 67 -4.77 5.45 11.24
N LYS A 68 -5.70 4.96 10.41
CA LYS A 68 -5.50 3.71 9.69
C LYS A 68 -6.24 3.67 8.36
N VAL A 69 -5.59 3.10 7.35
CA VAL A 69 -6.19 2.79 6.05
C VAL A 69 -5.87 1.34 5.74
N ILE A 70 -6.89 0.54 5.43
CA ILE A 70 -6.72 -0.87 5.08
C ILE A 70 -7.21 -1.11 3.66
N LEU A 71 -6.30 -1.61 2.83
CA LEU A 71 -6.59 -2.09 1.48
C LEU A 71 -6.56 -3.61 1.51
N GLY A 72 -7.41 -4.22 0.74
CA GLY A 72 -7.42 -5.68 0.63
C GLY A 72 -7.53 -6.14 -0.80
N ALA A 73 -7.17 -7.39 -1.04
CA ALA A 73 -7.32 -7.99 -2.36
C ALA A 73 -8.80 -8.09 -2.71
N ALA A 74 -9.14 -7.64 -3.91
CA ALA A 74 -10.51 -7.77 -4.43
C ALA A 74 -10.76 -9.18 -4.99
N SER A 75 -9.70 -9.98 -5.14
CA SER A 75 -9.77 -11.33 -5.67
C SER A 75 -9.45 -12.35 -4.58
N ASP A 76 -10.19 -13.44 -4.54
CA ASP A 76 -9.95 -14.54 -3.60
C ASP A 76 -8.73 -15.38 -3.99
N LYS A 77 -8.18 -15.18 -5.17
CA LYS A 77 -7.04 -15.96 -5.67
C LYS A 77 -5.75 -15.65 -4.91
N LEU A 78 -5.61 -14.39 -4.46
CA LEU A 78 -4.45 -13.93 -3.70
C LEU A 78 -4.95 -13.12 -2.50
N PRO A 79 -5.43 -13.78 -1.44
CA PRO A 79 -5.99 -13.08 -0.29
C PRO A 79 -4.89 -12.42 0.54
N PHE A 80 -4.93 -11.08 0.60
CA PHE A 80 -4.00 -10.32 1.43
C PHE A 80 -4.58 -8.97 1.80
N THR A 81 -3.95 -8.32 2.79
CA THR A 81 -4.27 -6.95 3.19
C THR A 81 -3.01 -6.12 3.20
N LEU A 82 -3.16 -4.84 2.86
CA LEU A 82 -2.13 -3.83 2.97
C LEU A 82 -2.65 -2.76 3.92
N THR A 83 -1.98 -2.61 5.05
CA THR A 83 -2.40 -1.68 6.09
C THR A 83 -1.42 -0.53 6.20
N ALA A 84 -1.94 0.69 6.24
CA ALA A 84 -1.17 1.88 6.54
C ALA A 84 -1.59 2.39 7.92
N ASP A 85 -0.67 2.35 8.88
CA ASP A 85 -0.88 2.90 10.21
C ASP A 85 -0.24 4.28 10.25
N ILE A 86 -1.02 5.29 10.64
CA ILE A 86 -0.61 6.68 10.64
C ILE A 86 -0.53 7.17 12.08
N GLU A 87 0.61 7.72 12.46
CA GLU A 87 0.82 8.28 13.79
C GLU A 87 1.17 9.77 13.67
N SER A 88 0.44 10.62 14.39
CA SER A 88 0.73 12.04 14.42
C SER A 88 1.97 12.29 15.29
N LEU A 89 2.95 13.01 14.74
CA LEU A 89 4.15 13.42 15.48
C LEU A 89 4.12 14.91 15.79
N GLY A 90 3.17 15.65 15.18
CA GLY A 90 3.03 17.09 15.36
C GLY A 90 2.02 17.65 14.36
N GLU A 91 1.84 18.95 14.33
CA GLU A 91 0.85 19.61 13.46
C GLU A 91 1.10 19.36 11.98
N ASN A 92 2.37 19.24 11.58
CA ASN A 92 2.75 19.07 10.18
C ASN A 92 3.72 17.91 10.00
N GLU A 93 3.64 16.92 10.88
CA GLU A 93 4.50 15.74 10.79
C GLU A 93 3.76 14.50 11.25
N SER A 94 3.94 13.42 10.51
CA SER A 94 3.38 12.13 10.88
C SER A 94 4.34 11.02 10.48
N GLU A 95 4.07 9.82 11.00
CA GLU A 95 4.85 8.63 10.69
C GLU A 95 3.89 7.57 10.15
N VAL A 96 4.27 6.95 9.03
CA VAL A 96 3.45 5.94 8.38
C VAL A 96 4.17 4.60 8.40
N ALA A 97 3.48 3.57 8.88
CA ALA A 97 3.97 2.21 8.86
C ALA A 97 3.11 1.39 7.89
N LEU A 98 3.73 0.81 6.88
CA LEU A 98 3.04 -0.03 5.90
C LEU A 98 3.28 -1.49 6.24
N ASN A 99 2.21 -2.27 6.29
CA ASN A 99 2.25 -3.69 6.59
C ASN A 99 1.49 -4.47 5.54
N PHE A 100 2.08 -5.56 5.07
CA PHE A 100 1.47 -6.49 4.14
C PHE A 100 1.26 -7.81 4.87
N GLU A 101 0.05 -8.36 4.78
CA GLU A 101 -0.26 -9.62 5.42
C GLU A 101 -1.15 -10.46 4.51
N GLY A 102 -0.80 -11.74 4.35
CA GLY A 102 -1.57 -12.63 3.52
C GLY A 102 -1.24 -14.09 3.80
N GLU A 103 -2.16 -14.97 3.44
CA GLU A 103 -1.99 -16.40 3.56
C GLU A 103 -1.74 -16.99 2.18
N PHE A 104 -0.55 -17.56 1.99
CA PHE A 104 -0.14 -18.17 0.73
C PHE A 104 0.49 -19.53 1.02
N ASN A 105 0.38 -20.46 0.06
CA ASN A 105 1.12 -21.71 0.19
C ASN A 105 2.62 -21.43 0.06
N ALA A 106 3.45 -22.39 0.46
CA ALA A 106 4.91 -22.19 0.51
C ALA A 106 5.50 -21.79 -0.84
N MET A 107 5.02 -22.39 -1.91
CA MET A 107 5.53 -22.08 -3.26
C MET A 107 5.21 -20.64 -3.67
N MET A 108 3.96 -20.22 -3.48
CA MET A 108 3.53 -18.87 -3.80
C MET A 108 4.28 -17.85 -2.96
N ALA A 109 4.41 -18.11 -1.65
CA ALA A 109 5.14 -17.22 -0.74
C ALA A 109 6.59 -17.02 -1.20
N MET A 110 7.26 -18.08 -1.63
CA MET A 110 8.62 -17.99 -2.15
C MET A 110 8.71 -17.13 -3.42
N MET A 111 7.71 -17.25 -4.29
CA MET A 111 7.70 -16.52 -5.57
C MET A 111 7.47 -15.02 -5.38
N ILE A 112 6.63 -14.64 -4.43
CA ILE A 112 6.20 -13.24 -4.30
C ILE A 112 6.92 -12.47 -3.21
N LYS A 113 7.61 -13.14 -2.30
CA LYS A 113 8.24 -12.48 -1.14
C LYS A 113 9.18 -11.34 -1.54
N ALA A 114 10.13 -11.59 -2.42
CA ALA A 114 11.10 -10.58 -2.83
C ALA A 114 10.44 -9.42 -3.61
N PRO A 115 9.62 -9.68 -4.64
CA PRO A 115 8.92 -8.59 -5.34
C PRO A 115 8.04 -7.74 -4.42
N ILE A 116 7.29 -8.38 -3.52
CA ILE A 116 6.40 -7.65 -2.60
C ILE A 116 7.21 -6.88 -1.57
N THR A 117 8.30 -7.44 -1.06
CA THR A 117 9.18 -6.74 -0.12
C THR A 117 9.75 -5.47 -0.77
N ASN A 118 10.20 -5.56 -2.01
CA ASN A 118 10.70 -4.41 -2.76
C ASN A 118 9.60 -3.39 -3.01
N PHE A 119 8.41 -3.86 -3.36
CA PHE A 119 7.24 -3.02 -3.59
C PHE A 119 6.88 -2.22 -2.32
N MET A 120 6.81 -2.89 -1.17
CA MET A 120 6.51 -2.24 0.11
C MET A 120 7.56 -1.19 0.47
N GLY A 121 8.83 -1.51 0.27
CA GLY A 121 9.91 -0.55 0.52
C GLY A 121 9.81 0.68 -0.38
N THR A 122 9.46 0.48 -1.64
CA THR A 122 9.30 1.58 -2.59
C THR A 122 8.10 2.45 -2.24
N LEU A 123 6.97 1.84 -1.87
CA LEU A 123 5.80 2.60 -1.42
C LEU A 123 6.15 3.47 -0.22
N SER A 124 6.84 2.89 0.76
CA SER A 124 7.25 3.62 1.95
C SER A 124 8.16 4.81 1.61
N ASN A 125 9.17 4.58 0.78
CA ASN A 125 10.08 5.64 0.36
C ASN A 125 9.37 6.74 -0.42
N ASN A 126 8.41 6.38 -1.25
CA ASN A 126 7.69 7.34 -2.09
C ASN A 126 6.70 8.19 -1.30
N LEU A 127 6.45 7.88 -0.04
CA LEU A 127 5.63 8.74 0.83
C LEU A 127 6.21 10.15 0.98
N ASP A 128 7.49 10.33 0.67
CA ASP A 128 8.10 11.67 0.62
C ASP A 128 7.50 12.55 -0.47
N LYS A 129 6.83 11.96 -1.44
CA LYS A 129 6.28 12.69 -2.59
C LYS A 129 4.89 13.26 -2.34
N ILE A 130 4.28 12.97 -1.21
CA ILE A 130 2.93 13.44 -0.92
C ILE A 130 2.90 14.81 -0.27
#